data_4e460597b17531d70cceb437755345e1
#
_entry.id   4e460597b17531d70cceb437755345e1
#
_cell.length_a   1.000
_cell.length_b   1.000
_cell.length_c   1.000
_cell.angle_alpha   90.00
_cell.angle_beta   90.00
_cell.angle_gamma   90.00
#
_symmetry.space_group_name_H-M   'P 1'
#
loop_
_entity.id
_entity.type
_entity.pdbx_description
1 polymer ?
#
loop_
_entity_poly.entity_id
_entity_poly.type
_entity_poly.pdbx_seq_one_letter_code
_entity_poly.pdbx_strand_id
1 'polypeptide(L)'
;MLYDLNGYHIMLKEPLGENGLQGRRVRGTPIYHPAINVLGGSPVVLPGGEIYPALERGVIDGAAWPTIGAMSYRWFEVADYIMRPTFGQVGHLVLMNIDTWNGLSDDTRAEIESAARAFEIEANGLFDTLVADESAALEEAGMSVTELSDSLAETLGQAWFSGVFDLAGTQSPKAIEEMRGLATEAGLGD
;
A
#
# COMPACT_ATOMS: atom_id res chain seq x y z
N MET A 1 -2.54 -9.18 14.11
CA MET A 1 -2.16 -8.44 12.89
C MET A 1 -3.42 -7.82 12.31
N LEU A 2 -3.38 -6.55 11.94
CA LEU A 2 -4.51 -5.84 11.34
C LEU A 2 -4.34 -5.86 9.82
N TYR A 3 -5.40 -6.11 9.10
CA TYR A 3 -5.41 -6.07 7.64
C TYR A 3 -6.29 -4.92 7.14
N ASP A 4 -5.71 -4.09 6.30
CA ASP A 4 -6.44 -3.18 5.43
C ASP A 4 -6.50 -3.82 4.04
N LEU A 5 -7.67 -4.33 3.69
CA LEU A 5 -7.90 -5.02 2.41
C LEU A 5 -8.03 -4.05 1.23
N ASN A 6 -8.12 -2.76 1.48
CA ASN A 6 -8.28 -1.75 0.43
C ASN A 6 -6.96 -1.43 -0.31
N GLY A 7 -5.82 -1.83 0.27
CA GLY A 7 -4.52 -1.81 -0.39
C GLY A 7 -3.94 -0.42 -0.61
N TYR A 8 -3.28 -0.28 -1.75
CA TYR A 8 -2.54 0.91 -2.15
C TYR A 8 -3.12 1.53 -3.40
N HIS A 9 -2.91 2.84 -3.57
CA HIS A 9 -3.20 3.56 -4.79
C HIS A 9 -2.01 4.42 -5.22
N ILE A 10 -2.08 4.97 -6.44
CA ILE A 10 -1.14 5.99 -6.89
C ILE A 10 -1.91 7.27 -7.15
N MET A 11 -1.50 8.36 -6.52
CA MET A 11 -1.98 9.70 -6.83
C MET A 11 -1.09 10.32 -7.89
N LEU A 12 -1.70 11.04 -8.82
CA LEU A 12 -1.07 11.56 -10.02
C LEU A 12 -1.45 13.02 -10.24
N LYS A 13 -0.55 13.81 -10.80
CA LYS A 13 -0.83 15.18 -11.26
C LYS A 13 -1.67 15.19 -12.54
N GLU A 14 -1.43 14.23 -13.42
CA GLU A 14 -2.12 14.09 -14.71
C GLU A 14 -2.76 12.70 -14.81
N PRO A 15 -3.86 12.53 -15.56
CA PRO A 15 -4.52 11.24 -15.70
C PRO A 15 -3.59 10.20 -16.35
N LEU A 16 -3.87 8.91 -16.16
CA LEU A 16 -3.15 7.85 -16.84
C LEU A 16 -3.26 8.01 -18.37
N GLY A 17 -2.14 7.76 -19.03
CA GLY A 17 -2.13 7.58 -20.49
C GLY A 17 -2.44 6.12 -20.86
N GLU A 18 -2.57 5.84 -22.16
CA GLU A 18 -2.78 4.49 -22.69
C GLU A 18 -1.69 3.50 -22.26
N ASN A 19 -0.48 3.99 -22.02
CA ASN A 19 0.68 3.20 -21.59
C ASN A 19 0.96 3.31 -20.08
N GLY A 20 -0.06 3.54 -19.28
CA GLY A 20 0.02 3.60 -17.81
C GLY A 20 0.86 4.78 -17.31
N LEU A 21 1.97 4.48 -16.62
CA LEU A 21 2.87 5.46 -15.98
C LEU A 21 4.10 5.82 -16.83
N GLN A 22 4.10 5.49 -18.12
CA GLN A 22 5.29 5.67 -18.96
C GLN A 22 5.83 7.10 -18.92
N GLY A 23 7.13 7.22 -18.61
CA GLY A 23 7.83 8.49 -18.53
C GLY A 23 7.60 9.30 -17.25
N ARG A 24 6.81 8.79 -16.29
CA ARG A 24 6.51 9.45 -15.02
C ARG A 24 7.43 9.00 -13.91
N ARG A 25 7.82 9.93 -13.07
CA ARG A 25 8.54 9.67 -11.82
C ARG A 25 7.53 9.56 -10.70
N VAL A 26 7.43 8.37 -10.13
CA VAL A 26 6.43 8.08 -9.09
C VAL A 26 7.14 7.76 -7.77
N ARG A 27 6.79 8.51 -6.72
CA ARG A 27 7.32 8.20 -5.40
C ARG A 27 6.81 6.86 -4.92
N GLY A 28 7.73 6.03 -4.44
CA GLY A 28 7.42 4.76 -3.81
C GLY A 28 8.57 4.27 -2.93
N THR A 29 8.26 3.66 -1.80
CA THR A 29 9.24 2.84 -1.08
C THR A 29 9.56 1.58 -1.89
N PRO A 30 10.64 0.84 -1.60
CA PRO A 30 11.04 -0.32 -2.40
C PRO A 30 9.93 -1.34 -2.69
N ILE A 31 8.95 -1.49 -1.78
CA ILE A 31 7.82 -2.41 -1.96
C ILE A 31 6.93 -2.02 -3.15
N TYR A 32 6.85 -0.73 -3.53
CA TYR A 32 6.05 -0.26 -4.67
C TYR A 32 6.79 -0.33 -6.01
N HIS A 33 8.11 -0.55 -6.01
CA HIS A 33 8.91 -0.48 -7.23
C HIS A 33 8.45 -1.47 -8.31
N PRO A 34 8.11 -2.74 -8.00
CA PRO A 34 7.59 -3.66 -9.01
C PRO A 34 6.32 -3.14 -9.69
N ALA A 35 5.39 -2.61 -8.90
CA ALA A 35 4.15 -2.02 -9.41
C ALA A 35 4.39 -0.79 -10.30
N ILE A 36 5.26 0.14 -9.87
CA ILE A 36 5.59 1.33 -10.64
C ILE A 36 6.31 0.96 -11.95
N ASN A 37 7.29 0.05 -11.88
CA ASN A 37 8.09 -0.36 -13.03
C ASN A 37 7.24 -1.07 -14.09
N VAL A 38 6.36 -2.01 -13.69
CA VAL A 38 5.53 -2.75 -14.65
C VAL A 38 4.54 -1.85 -15.39
N LEU A 39 4.12 -0.75 -14.77
CA LEU A 39 3.29 0.28 -15.40
C LEU A 39 4.12 1.30 -16.22
N GLY A 40 5.44 1.08 -16.40
CA GLY A 40 6.32 1.95 -17.20
C GLY A 40 6.80 3.22 -16.48
N GLY A 41 6.54 3.37 -15.19
CA GLY A 41 7.01 4.49 -14.38
C GLY A 41 8.43 4.31 -13.87
N SER A 42 9.02 5.39 -13.37
CA SER A 42 10.34 5.41 -12.73
C SER A 42 10.17 5.66 -11.23
N PRO A 43 10.46 4.69 -10.34
CA PRO A 43 10.29 4.85 -8.91
C PRO A 43 11.32 5.83 -8.32
N VAL A 44 10.87 6.68 -7.40
CA VAL A 44 11.69 7.63 -6.64
C VAL A 44 11.45 7.42 -5.15
N VAL A 45 12.52 7.26 -4.37
CA VAL A 45 12.40 7.09 -2.91
C VAL A 45 12.50 8.45 -2.23
N LEU A 46 11.44 8.83 -1.52
CA LEU A 46 11.38 10.06 -0.71
C LEU A 46 10.65 9.78 0.61
N PRO A 47 11.04 10.44 1.70
CA PRO A 47 10.25 10.44 2.95
C PRO A 47 8.84 10.97 2.73
N GLY A 48 7.86 10.50 3.52
CA GLY A 48 6.46 10.91 3.38
C GLY A 48 6.24 12.43 3.43
N GLY A 49 6.93 13.12 4.33
CA GLY A 49 6.84 14.58 4.46
C GLY A 49 7.41 15.39 3.28
N GLU A 50 8.19 14.74 2.39
CA GLU A 50 8.77 15.41 1.21
C GLU A 50 7.90 15.22 -0.05
N ILE A 51 6.84 14.42 0.01
CA ILE A 51 5.99 14.12 -1.16
C ILE A 51 5.27 15.39 -1.65
N TYR A 52 4.60 16.11 -0.73
CA TYR A 52 3.88 17.34 -1.09
C TYR A 52 4.79 18.34 -1.83
N PRO A 53 5.92 18.80 -1.26
CA PRO A 53 6.78 19.75 -1.97
C PRO A 53 7.43 19.16 -3.23
N ALA A 54 7.59 17.86 -3.36
CA ALA A 54 8.11 17.23 -4.58
C ALA A 54 7.06 17.21 -5.71
N LEU A 55 5.78 16.95 -5.39
CA LEU A 55 4.65 17.07 -6.32
C LEU A 55 4.47 18.52 -6.75
N GLU A 56 4.43 19.46 -5.80
CA GLU A 56 4.26 20.89 -6.07
C GLU A 56 5.30 21.41 -7.06
N ARG A 57 6.58 21.07 -6.84
CA ARG A 57 7.69 21.50 -7.71
C ARG A 57 7.88 20.68 -8.98
N GLY A 58 7.07 19.63 -9.19
CA GLY A 58 7.19 18.74 -10.34
C GLY A 58 8.47 17.89 -10.32
N VAL A 59 9.03 17.61 -9.14
CA VAL A 59 10.15 16.67 -8.98
C VAL A 59 9.68 15.24 -9.21
N ILE A 60 8.46 14.95 -8.79
CA ILE A 60 7.72 13.71 -9.06
C ILE A 60 6.38 14.02 -9.71
N ASP A 61 5.86 13.07 -10.45
CA ASP A 61 4.62 13.18 -11.22
C ASP A 61 3.46 12.44 -10.53
N GLY A 62 3.77 11.69 -9.47
CA GLY A 62 2.82 10.96 -8.63
C GLY A 62 3.46 10.31 -7.41
N ALA A 63 2.63 9.73 -6.55
CA ALA A 63 3.07 9.03 -5.34
C ALA A 63 2.20 7.80 -5.05
N ALA A 64 2.85 6.64 -4.81
CA ALA A 64 2.21 5.44 -4.30
C ALA A 64 2.10 5.52 -2.77
N TRP A 65 0.90 5.19 -2.24
CA TRP A 65 0.57 5.28 -0.82
C TRP A 65 -0.59 4.33 -0.46
N PRO A 66 -0.78 3.98 0.82
CA PRO A 66 -2.03 3.38 1.28
C PRO A 66 -3.24 4.24 0.92
N THR A 67 -4.41 3.63 0.83
CA THR A 67 -5.66 4.34 0.47
C THR A 67 -6.11 5.37 1.51
N ILE A 68 -5.49 5.40 2.68
CA ILE A 68 -5.72 6.36 3.76
C ILE A 68 -4.48 7.24 3.94
N GLY A 69 -4.67 8.55 4.17
CA GLY A 69 -3.63 9.50 4.56
C GLY A 69 -3.43 10.67 3.61
N ALA A 70 -3.91 10.60 2.37
CA ALA A 70 -3.75 11.65 1.37
C ALA A 70 -4.40 12.98 1.81
N MET A 71 -5.57 12.93 2.44
CA MET A 71 -6.25 14.09 3.02
C MET A 71 -5.40 14.74 4.12
N SER A 72 -4.86 13.95 5.05
CA SER A 72 -4.03 14.45 6.14
C SER A 72 -2.75 15.14 5.66
N TYR A 73 -2.16 14.68 4.55
CA TYR A 73 -1.01 15.29 3.91
C TYR A 73 -1.36 16.39 2.89
N ARG A 74 -2.64 16.66 2.67
CA ARG A 74 -3.17 17.68 1.74
C ARG A 74 -2.69 17.49 0.30
N TRP A 75 -2.53 16.24 -0.15
CA TRP A 75 -2.00 15.98 -1.49
C TRP A 75 -3.00 16.31 -2.60
N PHE A 76 -4.30 16.41 -2.29
CA PHE A 76 -5.33 16.90 -3.19
C PHE A 76 -5.09 18.34 -3.70
N GLU A 77 -4.17 19.09 -3.09
CA GLU A 77 -3.78 20.44 -3.55
C GLU A 77 -2.73 20.43 -4.66
N VAL A 78 -2.03 19.29 -4.84
CA VAL A 78 -0.86 19.16 -5.72
C VAL A 78 -0.93 17.93 -6.63
N ALA A 79 -2.02 17.17 -6.55
CA ALA A 79 -2.34 16.02 -7.40
C ALA A 79 -3.85 16.00 -7.64
N ASP A 80 -4.26 15.74 -8.88
CA ASP A 80 -5.64 15.86 -9.32
C ASP A 80 -6.31 14.49 -9.56
N TYR A 81 -5.53 13.40 -9.61
CA TYR A 81 -6.02 12.09 -10.00
C TYR A 81 -5.63 10.98 -9.04
N ILE A 82 -6.54 10.02 -8.88
CA ILE A 82 -6.33 8.78 -8.12
C ILE A 82 -6.44 7.60 -9.08
N MET A 83 -5.40 6.80 -9.15
CA MET A 83 -5.38 5.59 -9.98
C MET A 83 -6.27 4.49 -9.39
N ARG A 84 -7.03 3.82 -10.25
CA ARG A 84 -7.79 2.60 -9.95
C ARG A 84 -7.46 1.51 -10.98
N PRO A 85 -7.61 0.21 -10.63
CA PRO A 85 -7.95 -0.27 -9.30
C PRO A 85 -6.83 -0.02 -8.27
N THR A 86 -7.13 -0.23 -6.97
CA THR A 86 -6.13 -0.37 -5.91
C THR A 86 -5.35 -1.67 -6.11
N PHE A 87 -4.18 -1.79 -5.49
CA PHE A 87 -3.35 -2.98 -5.60
C PHE A 87 -2.76 -3.37 -4.25
N GLY A 88 -2.47 -4.65 -4.08
CA GLY A 88 -1.90 -5.18 -2.85
C GLY A 88 -2.85 -5.08 -1.64
N GLN A 89 -2.30 -5.37 -0.49
CA GLN A 89 -2.98 -5.27 0.81
C GLN A 89 -2.00 -4.73 1.85
N VAL A 90 -2.51 -3.99 2.82
CA VAL A 90 -1.68 -3.42 3.90
C VAL A 90 -1.80 -4.28 5.14
N GLY A 91 -0.67 -4.83 5.61
CA GLY A 91 -0.60 -5.52 6.89
C GLY A 91 0.01 -4.61 7.95
N HIS A 92 -0.71 -4.35 9.03
CA HIS A 92 -0.19 -3.61 10.18
C HIS A 92 0.18 -4.57 11.30
N LEU A 93 1.41 -4.51 11.76
CA LEU A 93 1.93 -5.33 12.84
C LEU A 93 2.13 -4.47 14.09
N VAL A 94 1.58 -4.93 15.21
CA VAL A 94 1.97 -4.44 16.53
C VAL A 94 3.03 -5.39 17.09
N LEU A 95 4.23 -4.88 17.27
CA LEU A 95 5.38 -5.68 17.69
C LEU A 95 5.82 -5.25 19.09
N MET A 96 6.23 -6.23 19.90
CA MET A 96 6.83 -6.01 21.21
C MET A 96 8.21 -6.69 21.25
N ASN A 97 9.16 -6.03 21.90
CA ASN A 97 10.48 -6.65 22.16
C ASN A 97 10.28 -7.94 22.98
N ILE A 98 10.98 -9.01 22.59
CA ILE A 98 10.80 -10.35 23.20
C ILE A 98 11.20 -10.40 24.67
N ASP A 99 12.22 -9.67 25.09
CA ASP A 99 12.64 -9.62 26.49
C ASP A 99 11.61 -8.86 27.34
N THR A 100 11.02 -7.80 26.78
CA THR A 100 9.90 -7.08 27.42
C THR A 100 8.71 -8.01 27.59
N TRP A 101 8.34 -8.77 26.53
CA TRP A 101 7.25 -9.74 26.57
C TRP A 101 7.48 -10.82 27.62
N ASN A 102 8.67 -11.39 27.64
CA ASN A 102 9.05 -12.44 28.60
C ASN A 102 9.12 -11.93 30.06
N GLY A 103 9.34 -10.64 30.26
CA GLY A 103 9.33 -9.99 31.57
C GLY A 103 7.94 -9.72 32.14
N LEU A 104 6.86 -9.85 31.33
CA LEU A 104 5.48 -9.67 31.78
C LEU A 104 4.99 -10.90 32.55
N SER A 105 4.05 -10.70 33.47
CA SER A 105 3.31 -11.81 34.11
C SER A 105 2.42 -12.54 33.11
N ASP A 106 2.07 -13.79 33.41
CA ASP A 106 1.18 -14.58 32.56
C ASP A 106 -0.20 -13.90 32.41
N ASP A 107 -0.71 -13.32 33.50
CA ASP A 107 -2.00 -12.58 33.49
C ASP A 107 -1.93 -11.37 32.56
N THR A 108 -0.86 -10.57 32.64
CA THR A 108 -0.68 -9.40 31.75
C THR A 108 -0.54 -9.81 30.30
N ARG A 109 0.19 -10.89 30.01
CA ARG A 109 0.27 -11.42 28.62
C ARG A 109 -1.10 -11.85 28.09
N ALA A 110 -1.89 -12.55 28.91
CA ALA A 110 -3.23 -12.99 28.55
C ALA A 110 -4.17 -11.80 28.30
N GLU A 111 -4.08 -10.73 29.09
CA GLU A 111 -4.85 -9.50 28.90
C GLU A 111 -4.48 -8.80 27.58
N ILE A 112 -3.17 -8.66 27.26
CA ILE A 112 -2.70 -8.07 26.02
C ILE A 112 -3.17 -8.89 24.82
N GLU A 113 -3.05 -10.21 24.85
CA GLU A 113 -3.50 -11.08 23.76
C GLU A 113 -5.02 -11.02 23.55
N SER A 114 -5.79 -10.94 24.65
CA SER A 114 -7.24 -10.82 24.58
C SER A 114 -7.66 -9.49 23.96
N ALA A 115 -7.05 -8.38 24.41
CA ALA A 115 -7.31 -7.05 23.86
C ALA A 115 -6.92 -6.96 22.38
N ALA A 116 -5.76 -7.54 22.01
CA ALA A 116 -5.31 -7.55 20.62
C ALA A 116 -6.28 -8.29 19.70
N ARG A 117 -6.78 -9.46 20.13
CA ARG A 117 -7.78 -10.22 19.36
C ARG A 117 -9.10 -9.48 19.20
N ALA A 118 -9.58 -8.84 20.26
CA ALA A 118 -10.80 -8.04 20.21
C ALA A 118 -10.64 -6.86 19.23
N PHE A 119 -9.49 -6.17 19.29
CA PHE A 119 -9.20 -5.06 18.41
C PHE A 119 -9.01 -5.48 16.94
N GLU A 120 -8.44 -6.66 16.66
CA GLU A 120 -8.34 -7.18 15.28
C GLU A 120 -9.72 -7.30 14.61
N ILE A 121 -10.72 -7.73 15.36
CA ILE A 121 -12.10 -7.87 14.84
C ILE A 121 -12.74 -6.51 14.59
N GLU A 122 -12.57 -5.58 15.54
CA GLU A 122 -13.12 -4.23 15.45
C GLU A 122 -12.47 -3.42 14.31
N ALA A 123 -11.14 -3.53 14.17
CA ALA A 123 -10.36 -2.76 13.21
C ALA A 123 -10.70 -3.08 11.75
N ASN A 124 -11.13 -4.30 11.41
CA ASN A 124 -11.47 -4.65 10.04
C ASN A 124 -12.59 -3.76 9.48
N GLY A 125 -13.69 -3.56 10.24
CA GLY A 125 -14.76 -2.66 9.82
C GLY A 125 -14.39 -1.17 9.88
N LEU A 126 -13.45 -0.80 10.75
CA LEU A 126 -12.95 0.57 10.86
C LEU A 126 -12.19 1.00 9.61
N PHE A 127 -11.31 0.15 9.07
CA PHE A 127 -10.55 0.47 7.85
C PHE A 127 -11.47 0.69 6.65
N ASP A 128 -12.50 -0.12 6.46
CA ASP A 128 -13.46 0.07 5.37
C ASP A 128 -14.16 1.42 5.46
N THR A 129 -14.56 1.82 6.68
CA THR A 129 -15.17 3.14 6.92
C THR A 129 -14.20 4.27 6.63
N LEU A 130 -12.96 4.19 7.15
CA LEU A 130 -11.94 5.23 6.95
C LEU A 130 -11.59 5.41 5.47
N VAL A 131 -11.51 4.33 4.70
CA VAL A 131 -11.23 4.39 3.26
C VAL A 131 -12.39 4.99 2.49
N ALA A 132 -13.63 4.66 2.85
CA ALA A 132 -14.82 5.24 2.22
C ALA A 132 -14.91 6.75 2.50
N ASP A 133 -14.70 7.17 3.75
CA ASP A 133 -14.72 8.57 4.16
C ASP A 133 -13.61 9.38 3.48
N GLU A 134 -12.38 8.84 3.43
CA GLU A 134 -11.27 9.52 2.76
C GLU A 134 -11.48 9.62 1.25
N SER A 135 -12.00 8.56 0.62
CA SER A 135 -12.30 8.57 -0.83
C SER A 135 -13.34 9.64 -1.17
N ALA A 136 -14.41 9.74 -0.37
CA ALA A 136 -15.43 10.78 -0.54
C ALA A 136 -14.86 12.19 -0.33
N ALA A 137 -14.02 12.38 0.69
CA ALA A 137 -13.38 13.67 0.97
C ALA A 137 -12.41 14.11 -0.14
N LEU A 138 -11.66 13.17 -0.73
CA LEU A 138 -10.76 13.46 -1.85
C LEU A 138 -11.55 13.85 -3.12
N GLU A 139 -12.67 13.18 -3.38
CA GLU A 139 -13.57 13.52 -4.48
C GLU A 139 -14.21 14.91 -4.27
N GLU A 140 -14.72 15.21 -3.07
CA GLU A 140 -15.24 16.54 -2.71
C GLU A 140 -14.17 17.64 -2.85
N ALA A 141 -12.90 17.31 -2.56
CA ALA A 141 -11.76 18.21 -2.76
C ALA A 141 -11.37 18.38 -4.24
N GLY A 142 -12.04 17.70 -5.17
CA GLY A 142 -11.87 17.86 -6.61
C GLY A 142 -10.98 16.82 -7.30
N MET A 143 -10.50 15.80 -6.58
CA MET A 143 -9.75 14.72 -7.21
C MET A 143 -10.64 13.83 -8.07
N SER A 144 -10.11 13.39 -9.20
CA SER A 144 -10.81 12.53 -10.15
C SER A 144 -10.18 11.14 -10.20
N VAL A 145 -11.00 10.12 -10.47
CA VAL A 145 -10.48 8.77 -10.72
C VAL A 145 -9.91 8.67 -12.13
N THR A 146 -8.77 8.01 -12.26
CA THR A 146 -8.19 7.57 -13.54
C THR A 146 -7.93 6.07 -13.48
N GLU A 147 -8.33 5.33 -14.53
CA GLU A 147 -8.37 3.89 -14.50
C GLU A 147 -7.29 3.26 -15.39
N LEU A 148 -6.71 2.17 -14.92
CA LEU A 148 -5.91 1.28 -15.75
C LEU A 148 -6.83 0.47 -16.67
N SER A 149 -6.33 0.11 -17.86
CA SER A 149 -6.97 -0.94 -18.65
C SER A 149 -6.96 -2.27 -17.89
N ASP A 150 -7.92 -3.16 -18.21
CA ASP A 150 -7.99 -4.49 -17.56
C ASP A 150 -6.67 -5.26 -17.66
N SER A 151 -6.00 -5.19 -18.82
CA SER A 151 -4.70 -5.86 -19.04
C SER A 151 -3.57 -5.29 -18.18
N LEU A 152 -3.54 -3.97 -17.97
CA LEU A 152 -2.55 -3.34 -17.09
C LEU A 152 -2.86 -3.61 -15.62
N ALA A 153 -4.13 -3.68 -15.24
CA ALA A 153 -4.55 -4.02 -13.88
C ALA A 153 -4.16 -5.47 -13.51
N GLU A 154 -4.36 -6.42 -14.41
CA GLU A 154 -3.93 -7.81 -14.24
C GLU A 154 -2.40 -7.90 -14.11
N THR A 155 -1.68 -7.25 -15.02
CA THR A 155 -0.20 -7.18 -15.00
C THR A 155 0.31 -6.56 -13.69
N LEU A 156 -0.35 -5.51 -13.19
CA LEU A 156 -0.04 -4.89 -11.90
C LEU A 156 -0.19 -5.87 -10.74
N GLY A 157 -1.29 -6.64 -10.70
CA GLY A 157 -1.54 -7.63 -9.66
C GLY A 157 -0.45 -8.71 -9.61
N GLN A 158 -0.09 -9.27 -10.76
CA GLN A 158 0.98 -10.26 -10.88
C GLN A 158 2.35 -9.70 -10.47
N ALA A 159 2.69 -8.50 -10.94
CA ALA A 159 3.96 -7.85 -10.59
C ALA A 159 4.06 -7.48 -9.11
N TRP A 160 2.95 -7.07 -8.50
CA TRP A 160 2.89 -6.83 -7.07
C TRP A 160 3.17 -8.10 -6.28
N PHE A 161 2.44 -9.18 -6.55
CA PHE A 161 2.60 -10.46 -5.87
C PHE A 161 4.05 -10.95 -5.97
N SER A 162 4.57 -11.10 -7.19
CA SER A 162 5.94 -11.57 -7.40
C SER A 162 6.97 -10.66 -6.75
N GLY A 163 6.84 -9.35 -6.90
CA GLY A 163 7.80 -8.38 -6.41
C GLY A 163 7.89 -8.30 -4.88
N VAL A 164 6.77 -8.49 -4.17
CA VAL A 164 6.76 -8.54 -2.71
C VAL A 164 7.52 -9.78 -2.21
N PHE A 165 7.27 -10.95 -2.81
CA PHE A 165 7.98 -12.17 -2.47
C PHE A 165 9.48 -12.07 -2.80
N ASP A 166 9.85 -11.51 -3.94
CA ASP A 166 11.24 -11.34 -4.34
C ASP A 166 11.98 -10.40 -3.39
N LEU A 167 11.37 -9.28 -3.02
CA LEU A 167 11.94 -8.33 -2.07
C LEU A 167 12.14 -8.98 -0.69
N ALA A 168 11.13 -9.67 -0.17
CA ALA A 168 11.20 -10.35 1.13
C ALA A 168 12.20 -11.53 1.09
N GLY A 169 12.32 -12.21 -0.04
CA GLY A 169 13.29 -13.30 -0.28
C GLY A 169 14.74 -12.86 -0.14
N THR A 170 15.06 -11.58 -0.35
CA THR A 170 16.41 -11.05 -0.11
C THR A 170 16.82 -11.12 1.37
N GLN A 171 15.85 -11.07 2.28
CA GLN A 171 16.07 -11.07 3.73
C GLN A 171 15.89 -12.46 4.36
N SER A 172 14.94 -13.24 3.88
CA SER A 172 14.56 -14.54 4.45
C SER A 172 14.20 -15.55 3.37
N PRO A 173 15.17 -16.03 2.55
CA PRO A 173 14.89 -16.86 1.37
C PRO A 173 14.06 -18.11 1.69
N LYS A 174 14.44 -18.85 2.75
CA LYS A 174 13.76 -20.10 3.13
C LYS A 174 12.31 -19.89 3.55
N ALA A 175 12.05 -18.86 4.38
CA ALA A 175 10.70 -18.56 4.83
C ALA A 175 9.79 -18.11 3.67
N ILE A 176 10.37 -17.37 2.72
CA ILE A 176 9.63 -16.88 1.56
C ILE A 176 9.37 -18.01 0.56
N GLU A 177 10.28 -18.95 0.37
CA GLU A 177 10.03 -20.14 -0.44
C GLU A 177 8.85 -20.95 0.11
N GLU A 178 8.83 -21.18 1.43
CA GLU A 178 7.72 -21.87 2.10
C GLU A 178 6.38 -21.10 1.94
N MET A 179 6.39 -19.79 2.18
CA MET A 179 5.19 -18.95 2.01
C MET A 179 4.68 -18.93 0.57
N ARG A 180 5.57 -18.87 -0.41
CA ARG A 180 5.21 -18.92 -1.84
C ARG A 180 4.55 -20.26 -2.18
N GLY A 181 5.07 -21.38 -1.66
CA GLY A 181 4.45 -22.69 -1.80
C GLY A 181 3.04 -22.73 -1.23
N LEU A 182 2.84 -22.24 -0.01
CA LEU A 182 1.51 -22.14 0.61
C LEU A 182 0.54 -21.25 -0.16
N ALA A 183 1.02 -20.13 -0.69
CA ALA A 183 0.20 -19.24 -1.52
C ALA A 183 -0.25 -19.93 -2.82
N THR A 184 0.66 -20.63 -3.50
CA THR A 184 0.32 -21.40 -4.71
C THR A 184 -0.67 -22.51 -4.41
N GLU A 185 -0.49 -23.28 -3.32
CA GLU A 185 -1.43 -24.32 -2.87
C GLU A 185 -2.83 -23.74 -2.56
N ALA A 186 -2.90 -22.50 -2.10
CA ALA A 186 -4.15 -21.79 -1.85
C ALA A 186 -4.77 -21.15 -3.12
N GLY A 187 -4.14 -21.31 -4.30
CA GLY A 187 -4.58 -20.69 -5.55
C GLY A 187 -4.34 -19.18 -5.60
N LEU A 188 -3.37 -18.68 -4.84
CA LEU A 188 -2.98 -17.28 -4.82
C LEU A 188 -1.66 -17.14 -5.59
N GLY A 189 -1.69 -16.39 -6.70
CA GLY A 189 -0.50 -15.97 -7.43
C GLY A 189 0.18 -17.09 -8.23
N ASP A 190 -0.38 -17.42 -9.35
CA ASP A 190 0.28 -18.10 -10.48
C ASP A 190 0.93 -17.05 -11.41
#